data_02f4e966c394dd4fb501be07c0a17d2c
#
_entry.id   02f4e966c394dd4fb501be07c0a17d2c
#
_cell.length_a   1.000
_cell.length_b   1.000
_cell.length_c   1.000
_cell.angle_alpha   90.00
_cell.angle_beta   90.00
_cell.angle_gamma   90.00
#
_symmetry.space_group_name_H-M   'P 1'
#
loop_
_entity.id
_entity.type
_entity.pdbx_description
1 polymer ?
#
loop_
_entity_poly.entity_id
_entity_poly.type
_entity_poly.pdbx_seq_one_letter_code
_entity_poly.pdbx_strand_id
1 'polypeptide(L)'
;MGLPTSIETLLTGNVVEGARIEFKTSWMPEASLKTICAFANDIDNWGGGYIVLGVKENNGRPVLPVEGIPVSQIDEMMKDLLNKCNLIQPRYLPVVAPIEYQGKTLIVIWAPGGDVRPYSSPDTFTYLKGKAVASKERTFFIRKMASTVKPCQDELNELYSLSNKVPFDDRVNHQAEMTDLNINLIRQYLSAVGSGMVKDLDSRPLEKICEDMGICN
;
A
#
# COMPACT_ATOMS: atom_id res chain seq x y z
N MET A 1 18.66 1.43 5.35
CA MET A 1 17.52 0.51 5.34
C MET A 1 17.52 -0.16 3.98
N GLY A 2 17.62 -1.48 3.90
CA GLY A 2 17.64 -2.21 2.62
C GLY A 2 16.24 -2.34 2.03
N LEU A 3 16.16 -2.54 0.71
CA LEU A 3 14.91 -2.89 0.04
C LEU A 3 14.49 -4.31 0.45
N PRO A 4 13.19 -4.58 0.64
CA PRO A 4 12.71 -5.92 1.02
C PRO A 4 12.86 -6.97 -0.10
N THR A 5 13.08 -6.55 -1.34
CA THR A 5 13.18 -7.42 -2.52
C THR A 5 14.42 -7.07 -3.34
N SER A 6 15.09 -8.06 -3.91
CA SER A 6 16.25 -7.84 -4.76
C SER A 6 15.86 -7.30 -6.15
N ILE A 7 16.78 -6.55 -6.78
CA ILE A 7 16.54 -6.03 -8.14
C ILE A 7 16.39 -7.15 -9.16
N GLU A 8 17.11 -8.23 -8.99
CA GLU A 8 17.01 -9.41 -9.86
C GLU A 8 15.58 -9.98 -9.82
N THR A 9 15.00 -10.11 -8.63
CA THR A 9 13.61 -10.57 -8.47
C THR A 9 12.62 -9.64 -9.16
N LEU A 10 12.83 -8.33 -9.06
CA LEU A 10 11.96 -7.34 -9.71
C LEU A 10 12.06 -7.38 -11.24
N LEU A 11 13.24 -7.71 -11.81
CA LEU A 11 13.46 -7.68 -13.24
C LEU A 11 13.30 -9.04 -13.94
N THR A 12 13.56 -10.16 -13.25
CA THR A 12 13.65 -11.48 -13.89
C THR A 12 12.63 -12.50 -13.38
N GLY A 13 11.90 -12.18 -12.31
CA GLY A 13 11.01 -13.11 -11.60
C GLY A 13 9.67 -13.40 -12.28
N ASN A 14 9.57 -13.46 -13.61
CA ASN A 14 8.29 -13.57 -14.35
C ASN A 14 7.26 -12.48 -13.96
N VAL A 15 7.77 -11.36 -13.47
CA VAL A 15 6.94 -10.27 -13.01
C VAL A 15 6.44 -9.49 -14.21
N VAL A 16 5.14 -9.51 -14.40
CA VAL A 16 4.47 -8.59 -15.30
C VAL A 16 4.13 -7.35 -14.49
N GLU A 17 4.33 -6.16 -15.07
CA GLU A 17 3.84 -4.92 -14.48
C GLU A 17 2.38 -5.10 -14.07
N GLY A 18 2.07 -4.83 -12.84
CA GLY A 18 0.78 -5.15 -12.27
C GLY A 18 0.46 -4.25 -11.09
N ALA A 19 -0.35 -4.77 -10.18
CA ALA A 19 -0.82 -3.98 -9.03
C ALA A 19 0.31 -3.50 -8.10
N ARG A 20 1.52 -4.11 -8.15
CA ARG A 20 2.61 -3.82 -7.21
C ARG A 20 3.93 -3.36 -7.85
N ILE A 21 4.07 -3.41 -9.15
CA ILE A 21 5.31 -3.01 -9.83
C ILE A 21 4.98 -2.09 -10.99
N GLU A 22 5.79 -1.06 -11.16
CA GLU A 22 5.74 -0.10 -12.26
C GLU A 22 7.16 0.10 -12.81
N PHE A 23 7.37 -0.05 -14.12
CA PHE A 23 8.62 0.24 -14.79
C PHE A 23 8.55 1.58 -15.52
N LYS A 24 9.61 2.38 -15.44
CA LYS A 24 9.72 3.67 -16.14
C LYS A 24 11.15 3.88 -16.65
N THR A 25 11.29 4.41 -17.85
CA THR A 25 12.60 4.76 -18.42
C THR A 25 13.27 5.91 -17.67
N SER A 26 12.47 6.83 -17.10
CA SER A 26 12.97 8.02 -16.40
C SER A 26 12.01 8.49 -15.32
N TRP A 27 12.42 9.48 -14.55
CA TRP A 27 11.57 10.14 -13.57
C TRP A 27 10.49 10.98 -14.28
N MET A 28 9.24 10.62 -14.05
CA MET A 28 8.05 11.32 -14.52
C MET A 28 7.26 11.81 -13.31
N PRO A 29 7.50 13.05 -12.82
CA PRO A 29 7.06 13.52 -11.50
C PRO A 29 5.57 13.32 -11.24
N GLU A 30 4.70 13.75 -12.16
CA GLU A 30 3.25 13.66 -11.97
C GLU A 30 2.78 12.21 -11.91
N ALA A 31 3.11 11.42 -12.92
CA ALA A 31 2.67 10.01 -12.99
C ALA A 31 3.24 9.19 -11.83
N SER A 32 4.53 9.38 -11.52
CA SER A 32 5.18 8.65 -10.42
C SER A 32 4.61 9.04 -9.06
N LEU A 33 4.27 10.31 -8.83
CA LEU A 33 3.67 10.76 -7.57
C LEU A 33 2.29 10.15 -7.35
N LYS A 34 1.46 10.08 -8.41
CA LYS A 34 0.15 9.42 -8.35
C LYS A 34 0.29 7.93 -8.04
N THR A 35 1.27 7.26 -8.65
CA THR A 35 1.57 5.84 -8.39
C THR A 35 2.08 5.63 -6.96
N ILE A 36 2.99 6.49 -6.45
CA ILE A 36 3.45 6.44 -5.04
C ILE A 36 2.26 6.62 -4.09
N CYS A 37 1.37 7.59 -4.37
CA CYS A 37 0.17 7.82 -3.58
C CYS A 37 -0.75 6.58 -3.57
N ALA A 38 -0.92 5.93 -4.73
CA ALA A 38 -1.73 4.73 -4.85
C ALA A 38 -1.13 3.53 -4.11
N PHE A 39 0.20 3.36 -4.14
CA PHE A 39 0.87 2.34 -3.35
C PHE A 39 0.80 2.62 -1.84
N ALA A 40 0.89 3.89 -1.43
CA ALA A 40 0.69 4.27 -0.03
C ALA A 40 -0.72 3.95 0.46
N ASN A 41 -1.73 4.10 -0.40
CA ASN A 41 -3.11 3.74 -0.09
C ASN A 41 -3.33 2.24 0.01
N ASP A 42 -2.62 1.43 -0.78
CA ASP A 42 -2.56 -0.04 -0.67
C ASP A 42 -3.92 -0.66 -0.28
N ILE A 43 -4.95 -0.41 -1.10
CA ILE A 43 -6.34 -0.79 -0.79
C ILE A 43 -6.51 -2.29 -0.57
N ASP A 44 -5.75 -3.10 -1.31
CA ASP A 44 -5.76 -4.55 -1.18
C ASP A 44 -4.89 -5.07 -0.03
N ASN A 45 -4.20 -4.17 0.70
CA ASN A 45 -3.31 -4.47 1.83
C ASN A 45 -2.20 -5.49 1.51
N TRP A 46 -1.60 -5.37 0.33
CA TRP A 46 -0.53 -6.27 -0.16
C TRP A 46 0.88 -5.80 0.18
N GLY A 47 1.02 -4.72 0.96
CA GLY A 47 2.31 -4.16 1.39
C GLY A 47 2.88 -3.12 0.43
N GLY A 48 2.00 -2.42 -0.34
CA GLY A 48 2.38 -1.35 -1.26
C GLY A 48 3.03 -1.86 -2.55
N GLY A 49 3.99 -1.11 -3.13
CA GLY A 49 4.57 -1.47 -4.41
C GLY A 49 5.91 -0.81 -4.71
N TYR A 50 6.41 -1.07 -5.91
CA TYR A 50 7.72 -0.64 -6.40
C TYR A 50 7.59 0.14 -7.70
N ILE A 51 8.36 1.22 -7.85
CA ILE A 51 8.62 1.87 -9.13
C ILE A 51 10.11 1.69 -9.43
N VAL A 52 10.43 1.14 -10.59
CA VAL A 52 11.81 0.94 -11.04
C VAL A 52 12.09 1.88 -12.20
N LEU A 53 12.97 2.86 -11.97
CA LEU A 53 13.38 3.83 -12.98
C LEU A 53 14.66 3.38 -13.69
N GLY A 54 14.75 3.69 -14.97
CA GLY A 54 15.84 3.25 -15.87
C GLY A 54 15.52 1.95 -16.62
N VAL A 55 14.26 1.52 -16.56
CA VAL A 55 13.79 0.29 -17.21
C VAL A 55 12.67 0.62 -18.18
N LYS A 56 12.84 0.22 -19.44
CA LYS A 56 11.78 0.26 -20.44
C LYS A 56 10.84 -0.92 -20.23
N GLU A 57 9.57 -0.67 -20.42
CA GLU A 57 8.52 -1.69 -20.37
C GLU A 57 8.00 -1.99 -21.78
N ASN A 58 7.66 -3.25 -22.01
CA ASN A 58 6.94 -3.71 -23.20
C ASN A 58 5.92 -4.78 -22.80
N ASN A 59 4.63 -4.52 -23.00
CA ASN A 59 3.52 -5.40 -22.58
C ASN A 59 3.60 -5.83 -21.11
N GLY A 60 3.90 -4.89 -20.21
CA GLY A 60 4.00 -5.12 -18.78
C GLY A 60 5.29 -5.85 -18.35
N ARG A 61 6.24 -6.05 -19.24
CA ARG A 61 7.52 -6.74 -18.92
C ARG A 61 8.71 -5.82 -19.09
N PRO A 62 9.71 -5.89 -18.20
CA PRO A 62 10.94 -5.15 -18.36
C PRO A 62 11.69 -5.60 -19.60
N VAL A 63 12.17 -4.64 -20.39
CA VAL A 63 13.01 -4.90 -21.57
C VAL A 63 14.48 -4.96 -21.12
N LEU A 64 15.15 -6.05 -21.46
CA LEU A 64 16.56 -6.24 -21.17
C LEU A 64 17.39 -6.14 -22.48
N PRO A 65 18.64 -5.61 -22.43
CA PRO A 65 19.28 -5.02 -21.24
C PRO A 65 18.63 -3.71 -20.83
N VAL A 66 18.70 -3.38 -19.53
CA VAL A 66 18.14 -2.13 -18.99
C VAL A 66 18.89 -0.91 -19.54
N GLU A 67 18.17 0.20 -19.70
CA GLU A 67 18.77 1.46 -20.19
C GLU A 67 19.59 2.15 -19.09
N GLY A 68 19.08 2.14 -17.84
CA GLY A 68 19.67 2.80 -16.69
C GLY A 68 19.40 4.32 -16.65
N ILE A 69 19.76 4.93 -15.53
CA ILE A 69 19.71 6.38 -15.33
C ILE A 69 21.14 6.92 -15.37
N PRO A 70 21.44 7.99 -16.15
CA PRO A 70 22.74 8.63 -16.11
C PRO A 70 23.10 9.11 -14.68
N VAL A 71 24.30 8.79 -14.22
CA VAL A 71 24.75 9.13 -12.85
C VAL A 71 24.64 10.64 -12.57
N SER A 72 24.90 11.48 -13.60
CA SER A 72 24.79 12.94 -13.51
C SER A 72 23.37 13.44 -13.18
N GLN A 73 22.32 12.66 -13.44
CA GLN A 73 20.93 13.05 -13.22
C GLN A 73 20.38 12.56 -11.88
N ILE A 74 21.06 11.63 -11.21
CA ILE A 74 20.55 10.95 -10.01
C ILE A 74 20.29 11.92 -8.87
N ASP A 75 21.24 12.82 -8.56
CA ASP A 75 21.12 13.76 -7.43
C ASP A 75 19.96 14.73 -7.62
N GLU A 76 19.82 15.30 -8.81
CA GLU A 76 18.72 16.21 -9.14
C GLU A 76 17.37 15.48 -9.07
N MET A 77 17.30 14.27 -9.62
CA MET A 77 16.12 13.41 -9.59
C MET A 77 15.70 13.07 -8.17
N MET A 78 16.64 12.69 -7.30
CA MET A 78 16.39 12.38 -5.90
C MET A 78 15.85 13.58 -5.12
N LYS A 79 16.40 14.78 -5.39
CA LYS A 79 15.92 16.03 -4.79
C LYS A 79 14.50 16.38 -5.26
N ASP A 80 14.23 16.25 -6.55
CA ASP A 80 12.89 16.52 -7.10
C ASP A 80 11.87 15.51 -6.56
N LEU A 81 12.22 14.21 -6.49
CA LEU A 81 11.39 13.17 -5.90
C LEU A 81 11.01 13.51 -4.46
N LEU A 82 11.98 13.88 -3.62
CA LEU A 82 11.71 14.28 -2.24
C LEU A 82 10.75 15.47 -2.17
N ASN A 83 11.00 16.50 -2.99
CA ASN A 83 10.14 17.68 -3.06
C ASN A 83 8.71 17.35 -3.48
N LYS A 84 8.54 16.44 -4.46
CA LYS A 84 7.23 16.01 -4.93
C LYS A 84 6.51 15.15 -3.89
N CYS A 85 7.20 14.22 -3.23
CA CYS A 85 6.60 13.39 -2.20
C CYS A 85 6.08 14.20 -0.99
N ASN A 86 6.69 15.37 -0.69
CA ASN A 86 6.16 16.29 0.32
C ASN A 86 4.77 16.86 -0.04
N LEU A 87 4.31 16.72 -1.28
CA LEU A 87 2.97 17.11 -1.70
C LEU A 87 1.91 16.06 -1.38
N ILE A 88 2.29 14.84 -0.99
CA ILE A 88 1.35 13.81 -0.54
C ILE A 88 0.84 14.18 0.86
N GLN A 89 -0.44 14.05 1.09
CA GLN A 89 -1.09 14.31 2.38
C GLN A 89 -1.99 13.14 2.78
N PRO A 90 -1.90 12.66 4.03
CA PRO A 90 -0.88 12.99 5.03
C PRO A 90 0.53 12.83 4.49
N ARG A 91 1.54 13.40 5.17
CA ARG A 91 2.93 13.33 4.70
C ARG A 91 3.36 11.88 4.50
N TYR A 92 3.91 11.58 3.33
CA TYR A 92 4.39 10.26 2.97
C TYR A 92 5.70 10.33 2.20
N LEU A 93 6.66 9.53 2.59
CA LEU A 93 7.96 9.41 1.92
C LEU A 93 8.25 7.93 1.67
N PRO A 94 8.44 7.51 0.40
CA PRO A 94 8.86 6.17 0.07
C PRO A 94 10.32 5.95 0.42
N VAL A 95 10.74 4.69 0.46
CA VAL A 95 12.16 4.31 0.50
C VAL A 95 12.71 4.34 -0.92
N VAL A 96 13.82 5.05 -1.12
CA VAL A 96 14.44 5.21 -2.44
C VAL A 96 15.88 4.74 -2.39
N ALA A 97 16.28 3.87 -3.33
CA ALA A 97 17.62 3.33 -3.42
C ALA A 97 18.13 3.35 -4.87
N PRO A 98 19.23 4.02 -5.15
CA PRO A 98 20.00 3.77 -6.37
C PRO A 98 20.68 2.40 -6.26
N ILE A 99 20.54 1.57 -7.30
CA ILE A 99 21.07 0.22 -7.36
C ILE A 99 21.84 0.05 -8.66
N GLU A 100 23.02 -0.55 -8.59
CA GLU A 100 23.77 -0.95 -9.78
C GLU A 100 23.31 -2.34 -10.25
N TYR A 101 22.93 -2.42 -11.52
CA TYR A 101 22.55 -3.67 -12.18
C TYR A 101 23.23 -3.75 -13.55
N GLN A 102 24.11 -4.76 -13.74
CA GLN A 102 24.86 -4.98 -14.98
C GLN A 102 25.59 -3.73 -15.50
N GLY A 103 26.23 -2.97 -14.61
CA GLY A 103 26.94 -1.74 -14.95
C GLY A 103 26.05 -0.54 -15.29
N LYS A 104 24.77 -0.62 -15.01
CA LYS A 104 23.79 0.47 -15.14
C LYS A 104 23.21 0.83 -13.78
N THR A 105 22.99 2.12 -13.55
CA THR A 105 22.32 2.57 -12.31
C THR A 105 20.81 2.63 -12.54
N LEU A 106 20.08 1.95 -11.70
CA LEU A 106 18.62 2.00 -11.59
C LEU A 106 18.23 2.73 -10.29
N ILE A 107 17.05 3.35 -10.27
CA ILE A 107 16.49 3.88 -9.02
C ILE A 107 15.25 3.07 -8.69
N VAL A 108 15.28 2.41 -7.53
CA VAL A 108 14.13 1.68 -7.00
C VAL A 108 13.44 2.53 -5.94
N ILE A 109 12.18 2.79 -6.14
CA ILE A 109 11.30 3.47 -5.20
C ILE A 109 10.36 2.42 -4.62
N TRP A 110 10.54 2.08 -3.34
CA TRP A 110 9.61 1.24 -2.62
C TRP A 110 8.65 2.10 -1.81
N ALA A 111 7.38 2.00 -2.13
CA ALA A 111 6.29 2.68 -1.45
C ALA A 111 5.44 1.66 -0.68
N PRO A 112 5.78 1.35 0.60
CA PRO A 112 4.96 0.49 1.44
C PRO A 112 3.57 1.07 1.67
N GLY A 113 2.60 0.23 2.01
CA GLY A 113 1.30 0.70 2.49
C GLY A 113 1.46 1.60 3.71
N GLY A 114 0.82 2.75 3.68
CA GLY A 114 0.92 3.73 4.75
C GLY A 114 -0.07 3.47 5.89
N ASP A 115 0.25 3.96 7.09
CA ASP A 115 -0.55 3.74 8.30
C ASP A 115 -1.70 4.73 8.49
N VAL A 116 -1.71 5.85 7.75
CA VAL A 116 -2.64 6.96 7.94
C VAL A 116 -3.43 7.22 6.64
N ARG A 117 -3.99 6.14 6.08
CA ARG A 117 -4.84 6.19 4.88
C ARG A 117 -6.13 6.98 5.15
N PRO A 118 -6.74 7.63 4.14
CA PRO A 118 -6.30 7.69 2.76
C PRO A 118 -5.28 8.81 2.51
N TYR A 119 -4.31 8.53 1.65
CA TYR A 119 -3.35 9.50 1.13
C TYR A 119 -3.89 10.15 -0.13
N SER A 120 -3.69 11.46 -0.25
CA SER A 120 -4.04 12.23 -1.43
C SER A 120 -2.83 12.93 -2.02
N SER A 121 -2.84 13.15 -3.33
CA SER A 121 -1.84 13.96 -4.03
C SER A 121 -2.51 15.06 -4.86
N PRO A 122 -1.77 16.07 -5.35
CA PRO A 122 -2.31 17.01 -6.34
C PRO A 122 -2.88 16.26 -7.55
N ASP A 123 -4.03 16.71 -8.04
CA ASP A 123 -4.70 16.07 -9.18
C ASP A 123 -3.91 16.27 -10.48
N THR A 124 -3.38 17.47 -10.67
CA THR A 124 -2.61 17.82 -11.87
C THR A 124 -1.41 18.70 -11.53
N PHE A 125 -0.48 18.80 -12.49
CA PHE A 125 0.64 19.73 -12.47
C PHE A 125 0.61 20.60 -13.70
N THR A 126 0.80 21.92 -13.51
CA THR A 126 0.98 22.87 -14.61
C THR A 126 2.46 23.27 -14.66
N TYR A 127 3.02 23.28 -15.86
CA TYR A 127 4.41 23.67 -16.03
C TYR A 127 4.51 25.15 -16.41
N LEU A 128 4.95 25.99 -15.47
CA LEU A 128 5.17 27.41 -15.67
C LEU A 128 6.69 27.70 -15.71
N LYS A 129 7.17 28.20 -16.84
CA LYS A 129 8.62 28.49 -17.05
C LYS A 129 9.53 27.30 -16.65
N GLY A 130 9.13 26.07 -17.04
CA GLY A 130 9.87 24.86 -16.75
C GLY A 130 9.76 24.32 -15.31
N LYS A 131 9.00 25.01 -14.44
CA LYS A 131 8.76 24.54 -13.07
C LYS A 131 7.36 23.92 -12.96
N ALA A 132 7.28 22.73 -12.40
CA ALA A 132 6.02 22.07 -12.12
C ALA A 132 5.34 22.73 -10.91
N VAL A 133 4.14 23.27 -11.14
CA VAL A 133 3.27 23.87 -10.12
C VAL A 133 2.11 22.91 -9.89
N ALA A 134 1.97 22.41 -8.67
CA ALA A 134 0.89 21.52 -8.30
C ALA A 134 -0.46 22.25 -8.26
N SER A 135 -1.53 21.58 -8.69
CA SER A 135 -2.89 22.08 -8.50
C SER A 135 -3.23 22.16 -7.01
N LYS A 136 -4.19 23.03 -6.66
CA LYS A 136 -4.76 23.06 -5.32
C LYS A 136 -5.73 21.89 -5.08
N GLU A 137 -6.32 21.38 -6.14
CA GLU A 137 -7.20 20.22 -6.11
C GLU A 137 -6.40 18.97 -5.78
N ARG A 138 -6.95 18.18 -4.88
CA ARG A 138 -6.33 16.95 -4.41
C ARG A 138 -7.22 15.76 -4.70
N THR A 139 -6.59 14.64 -5.01
CA THR A 139 -7.28 13.41 -5.37
C THR A 139 -6.63 12.22 -4.67
N PHE A 140 -7.44 11.28 -4.27
CA PHE A 140 -6.99 9.97 -3.82
C PHE A 140 -6.72 9.08 -5.04
N PHE A 141 -5.71 8.24 -4.94
CA PHE A 141 -5.36 7.28 -6.00
C PHE A 141 -5.20 5.89 -5.38
N ILE A 142 -5.60 4.87 -6.14
CA ILE A 142 -5.42 3.45 -5.83
C ILE A 142 -4.84 2.72 -7.04
N ARG A 143 -4.28 1.53 -6.79
CA ARG A 143 -3.87 0.63 -7.89
C ARG A 143 -4.98 -0.34 -8.20
N LYS A 144 -5.29 -0.46 -9.49
CA LYS A 144 -6.14 -1.52 -10.04
C LYS A 144 -5.38 -2.17 -11.18
N MET A 145 -4.96 -3.42 -11.01
CA MET A 145 -4.06 -4.09 -11.95
C MET A 145 -2.80 -3.25 -12.20
N ALA A 146 -2.48 -2.93 -13.45
CA ALA A 146 -1.35 -2.08 -13.83
C ALA A 146 -1.67 -0.57 -13.89
N SER A 147 -2.85 -0.13 -13.43
CA SER A 147 -3.29 1.26 -13.59
C SER A 147 -3.44 1.97 -12.25
N THR A 148 -3.03 3.24 -12.22
CA THR A 148 -3.32 4.17 -11.13
C THR A 148 -4.61 4.92 -11.44
N VAL A 149 -5.64 4.74 -10.61
CA VAL A 149 -6.99 5.26 -10.85
C VAL A 149 -7.52 6.00 -9.62
N LYS A 150 -8.56 6.84 -9.82
CA LYS A 150 -9.31 7.45 -8.72
C LYS A 150 -10.26 6.39 -8.13
N PRO A 151 -10.34 6.24 -6.81
CA PRO A 151 -11.27 5.31 -6.17
C PRO A 151 -12.72 5.76 -6.39
N CYS A 152 -13.64 4.80 -6.48
CA CYS A 152 -15.07 5.06 -6.33
C CYS A 152 -15.43 5.31 -4.86
N GLN A 153 -16.69 5.63 -4.56
CA GLN A 153 -17.11 5.97 -3.20
C GLN A 153 -16.94 4.80 -2.22
N ASP A 154 -17.23 3.57 -2.65
CA ASP A 154 -17.10 2.38 -1.80
C ASP A 154 -15.63 2.10 -1.47
N GLU A 155 -14.74 2.21 -2.47
CA GLU A 155 -13.29 2.06 -2.28
C GLU A 155 -12.71 3.16 -1.38
N LEU A 156 -13.24 4.37 -1.46
CA LEU A 156 -12.85 5.45 -0.57
C LEU A 156 -13.28 5.17 0.88
N ASN A 157 -14.49 4.65 1.08
CA ASN A 157 -14.97 4.22 2.39
C ASN A 157 -14.09 3.09 2.96
N GLU A 158 -13.67 2.15 2.11
CA GLU A 158 -12.74 1.09 2.48
C GLU A 158 -11.39 1.66 2.91
N LEU A 159 -10.80 2.61 2.16
CA LEU A 159 -9.56 3.28 2.57
C LEU A 159 -9.68 3.96 3.94
N TYR A 160 -10.80 4.61 4.23
CA TYR A 160 -11.04 5.19 5.57
C TYR A 160 -11.13 4.11 6.64
N SER A 161 -11.72 2.96 6.34
CA SER A 161 -11.80 1.85 7.29
C SER A 161 -10.41 1.24 7.60
N LEU A 162 -9.52 1.18 6.59
CA LEU A 162 -8.15 0.70 6.75
C LEU A 162 -7.28 1.64 7.62
N SER A 163 -7.65 2.90 7.77
CA SER A 163 -6.95 3.85 8.64
C SER A 163 -7.28 3.70 10.12
N ASN A 164 -8.38 3.03 10.43
CA ASN A 164 -8.74 2.75 11.81
C ASN A 164 -7.73 1.77 12.38
N LYS A 165 -7.01 2.21 13.43
CA LYS A 165 -6.02 1.39 14.15
C LYS A 165 -6.64 0.25 14.96
N VAL A 166 -7.94 0.06 14.84
CA VAL A 166 -8.64 -1.08 15.45
C VAL A 166 -8.28 -2.32 14.64
N PRO A 167 -7.62 -3.32 15.22
CA PRO A 167 -7.34 -4.60 14.59
C PRO A 167 -8.62 -5.18 13.95
N PHE A 168 -8.46 -5.99 12.92
CA PHE A 168 -9.62 -6.55 12.20
C PHE A 168 -10.53 -7.36 13.13
N ASP A 169 -9.96 -8.11 14.03
CA ASP A 169 -10.60 -8.93 15.04
C ASP A 169 -11.27 -8.13 16.19
N ASP A 170 -10.85 -6.88 16.39
CA ASP A 170 -11.48 -5.96 17.35
C ASP A 170 -12.57 -5.08 16.71
N ARG A 171 -12.85 -5.23 15.41
CA ARG A 171 -13.86 -4.44 14.72
C ARG A 171 -15.24 -5.01 14.98
N VAL A 172 -16.17 -4.15 15.43
CA VAL A 172 -17.56 -4.54 15.62
C VAL A 172 -18.18 -4.90 14.27
N ASN A 173 -18.66 -6.12 14.13
CA ASN A 173 -19.47 -6.54 12.99
C ASN A 173 -20.94 -6.23 13.28
N HIS A 174 -21.44 -5.12 12.74
CA HIS A 174 -22.84 -4.69 12.94
C HIS A 174 -23.89 -5.58 12.22
N GLN A 175 -23.45 -6.56 11.41
CA GLN A 175 -24.31 -7.50 10.72
C GLN A 175 -24.40 -8.85 11.45
N ALA A 176 -23.54 -9.10 12.44
CA ALA A 176 -23.53 -10.33 13.22
C ALA A 176 -24.50 -10.25 14.39
N GLU A 177 -25.22 -11.35 14.62
CA GLU A 177 -26.12 -11.55 15.74
C GLU A 177 -25.61 -12.66 16.64
N MET A 178 -26.10 -12.73 17.88
CA MET A 178 -25.77 -13.82 18.81
C MET A 178 -26.07 -15.22 18.26
N THR A 179 -27.05 -15.32 17.38
CA THR A 179 -27.44 -16.55 16.69
C THR A 179 -26.41 -17.07 15.69
N ASP A 180 -25.49 -16.22 15.25
CA ASP A 180 -24.38 -16.60 14.35
C ASP A 180 -23.24 -17.28 15.13
N LEU A 181 -23.22 -17.16 16.44
CA LEU A 181 -22.21 -17.77 17.28
C LEU A 181 -22.46 -19.26 17.50
N ASN A 182 -21.41 -20.05 17.30
CA ASN A 182 -21.45 -21.50 17.52
C ASN A 182 -20.86 -21.84 18.88
N ILE A 183 -21.72 -22.21 19.84
CA ILE A 183 -21.31 -22.55 21.20
C ILE A 183 -20.30 -23.72 21.26
N ASN A 184 -20.35 -24.63 20.29
CA ASN A 184 -19.38 -25.73 20.25
C ASN A 184 -17.98 -25.26 19.87
N LEU A 185 -17.87 -24.26 18.98
CA LEU A 185 -16.58 -23.65 18.65
C LEU A 185 -16.03 -22.84 19.83
N ILE A 186 -16.89 -22.11 20.53
CA ILE A 186 -16.51 -21.39 21.77
C ILE A 186 -16.00 -22.39 22.82
N ARG A 187 -16.69 -23.49 23.04
CA ARG A 187 -16.28 -24.56 23.98
C ARG A 187 -14.93 -25.15 23.56
N GLN A 188 -14.75 -25.43 22.29
CA GLN A 188 -13.51 -25.99 21.77
C GLN A 188 -12.34 -25.03 21.98
N TYR A 189 -12.53 -23.75 21.67
CA TYR A 189 -11.52 -22.71 21.90
C TYR A 189 -11.17 -22.58 23.39
N LEU A 190 -12.15 -22.41 24.26
CA LEU A 190 -11.93 -22.27 25.70
C LEU A 190 -11.22 -23.50 26.29
N SER A 191 -11.54 -24.68 25.77
CA SER A 191 -10.85 -25.94 26.19
C SER A 191 -9.40 -25.94 25.69
N ALA A 192 -9.15 -25.51 24.46
CA ALA A 192 -7.81 -25.48 23.87
C ALA A 192 -6.87 -24.50 24.58
N VAL A 193 -7.39 -23.37 25.06
CA VAL A 193 -6.61 -22.38 25.83
C VAL A 193 -6.58 -22.66 27.32
N GLY A 194 -7.21 -23.74 27.79
CA GLY A 194 -7.24 -24.11 29.19
C GLY A 194 -8.04 -23.16 30.08
N SER A 195 -9.04 -22.46 29.53
CA SER A 195 -9.84 -21.50 30.28
C SER A 195 -10.78 -22.16 31.27
N GLY A 196 -10.84 -21.62 32.51
CA GLY A 196 -11.83 -22.03 33.51
C GLY A 196 -13.28 -21.82 33.11
N MET A 197 -13.54 -20.92 32.15
CA MET A 197 -14.87 -20.55 31.63
C MET A 197 -15.58 -21.72 30.92
N VAL A 198 -14.87 -22.77 30.53
CA VAL A 198 -15.47 -23.99 29.96
C VAL A 198 -16.60 -24.53 30.85
N LYS A 199 -16.41 -24.48 32.18
CA LYS A 199 -17.39 -24.96 33.17
C LYS A 199 -18.64 -24.08 33.26
N ASP A 200 -18.51 -22.82 32.85
CA ASP A 200 -19.58 -21.83 32.92
C ASP A 200 -20.52 -21.92 31.73
N LEU A 201 -20.10 -22.52 30.59
CA LEU A 201 -20.88 -22.64 29.38
C LEU A 201 -22.24 -23.32 29.53
N ASP A 202 -22.37 -24.23 30.53
CA ASP A 202 -23.61 -24.95 30.76
C ASP A 202 -24.46 -24.31 31.89
N SER A 203 -23.93 -23.31 32.59
CA SER A 203 -24.55 -22.72 33.79
C SER A 203 -24.85 -21.20 33.64
N ARG A 204 -24.23 -20.54 32.69
CA ARG A 204 -24.37 -19.08 32.46
C ARG A 204 -24.95 -18.79 31.06
N PRO A 205 -25.70 -17.67 30.91
CA PRO A 205 -26.14 -17.23 29.59
C PRO A 205 -24.95 -16.99 28.65
N LEU A 206 -25.10 -17.42 27.39
CA LEU A 206 -24.04 -17.28 26.35
C LEU A 206 -23.59 -15.84 26.19
N GLU A 207 -24.53 -14.88 26.24
CA GLU A 207 -24.23 -13.45 26.15
C GLU A 207 -23.21 -13.01 27.18
N LYS A 208 -23.39 -13.43 28.45
CA LYS A 208 -22.46 -13.09 29.53
C LYS A 208 -21.07 -13.70 29.35
N ILE A 209 -20.99 -14.87 28.75
CA ILE A 209 -19.71 -15.53 28.44
C ILE A 209 -19.02 -14.78 27.29
N CYS A 210 -19.80 -14.38 26.28
CA CYS A 210 -19.28 -13.61 25.15
C CYS A 210 -18.83 -12.19 25.56
N GLU A 211 -19.53 -11.52 26.48
CA GLU A 211 -19.08 -10.25 27.09
C GLU A 211 -17.74 -10.44 27.82
N ASP A 212 -17.62 -11.48 28.66
CA ASP A 212 -16.39 -11.78 29.40
C ASP A 212 -15.23 -12.16 28.48
N MET A 213 -15.51 -12.69 27.30
CA MET A 213 -14.53 -12.97 26.23
C MET A 213 -14.22 -11.77 25.36
N GLY A 214 -14.94 -10.67 25.48
CA GLY A 214 -14.82 -9.50 24.60
C GLY A 214 -15.32 -9.71 23.16
N ILE A 215 -16.19 -10.71 22.94
CA ILE A 215 -16.80 -11.00 21.63
C ILE A 215 -17.97 -10.06 21.36
N CYS A 216 -18.69 -9.62 22.39
CA CYS A 216 -19.76 -8.65 22.31
C CYS A 216 -19.68 -7.63 23.46
N ASN A 217 -20.37 -6.51 23.28
CA ASN A 217 -20.51 -5.41 24.26
C ASN A 217 -21.90 -5.39 24.86
#